data_6bc8f79a2af5d8a4108fb104911a43b1
#
_entry.id   6bc8f79a2af5d8a4108fb104911a43b1
#
_cell.length_a   1.000
_cell.length_b   1.000
_cell.length_c   1.000
_cell.angle_alpha   90.00
_cell.angle_beta   90.00
_cell.angle_gamma   90.00
#
_symmetry.space_group_name_H-M   'P 1'
#
loop_
_entity.id
_entity.type
_entity.pdbx_description
1 polymer ?
#
loop_
_entity_poly.entity_id
_entity_poly.type
_entity_poly.pdbx_seq_one_letter_code
_entity_poly.pdbx_strand_id
1 'polypeptide(L)'
;MSTASQTAISVDAPGKVNLYLAVGDVRPDGYHPLTTLFAAVSLMETITVSEGQTPGLSLSMDIVPGSLVDQQMQAGQFDPAAVPMDERNLVYRAAELILAEHGIGSVPALHLHIAKAVPVAGGMAGGSADAAAALIATDRYLHATGRTGALLPQTDYERLAAQLGADIPFSVRAALGQTLALGQGTGTELQNVAAPREPLHLVIVAAQFGLSTPSVFKQLDAGRASGLYPASGELVEPVELLEALNSYDGSEAALASLAPLLRNDLQAPALSCAPQLEQTLNLRDSEGVYASLVSGSGPTVLLLTSSQTRAEALASALRATGNHAVSAVSAG
;
A
#
# COMPACT_ATOMS: atom_id res chain seq x y z
N MET A 1 -38.47 23.64 -0.38
CA MET A 1 -37.24 23.73 -1.16
C MET A 1 -36.62 22.33 -1.12
N SER A 2 -36.68 21.61 -2.22
CA SER A 2 -36.07 20.28 -2.31
C SER A 2 -34.54 20.49 -2.26
N THR A 3 -33.87 19.99 -1.23
CA THR A 3 -32.41 19.87 -1.22
C THR A 3 -32.07 18.86 -2.29
N ALA A 4 -31.64 19.33 -3.48
CA ALA A 4 -31.04 18.45 -4.46
C ALA A 4 -29.91 17.71 -3.73
N SER A 5 -29.97 16.39 -3.69
CA SER A 5 -28.89 15.58 -3.15
C SER A 5 -27.64 15.89 -3.96
N GLN A 6 -26.66 16.51 -3.31
CA GLN A 6 -25.40 16.88 -3.95
C GLN A 6 -24.70 15.57 -4.36
N THR A 7 -24.38 15.40 -5.62
CA THR A 7 -23.69 14.20 -6.11
C THR A 7 -22.31 14.12 -5.44
N ALA A 8 -22.05 13.00 -4.79
CA ALA A 8 -20.73 12.69 -4.24
C ALA A 8 -20.37 11.26 -4.66
N ILE A 9 -19.12 11.05 -5.02
CA ILE A 9 -18.58 9.73 -5.43
C ILE A 9 -17.43 9.38 -4.51
N SER A 10 -17.57 8.27 -3.81
CA SER A 10 -16.50 7.72 -2.96
C SER A 10 -15.89 6.48 -3.62
N VAL A 11 -14.58 6.35 -3.50
CA VAL A 11 -13.80 5.19 -3.94
C VAL A 11 -12.84 4.81 -2.82
N ASP A 12 -12.83 3.51 -2.52
CA ASP A 12 -11.90 2.89 -1.57
C ASP A 12 -10.73 2.31 -2.34
N ALA A 13 -9.51 2.50 -1.81
CA ALA A 13 -8.32 1.85 -2.30
C ALA A 13 -7.55 1.24 -1.12
N PRO A 14 -7.19 -0.06 -1.20
CA PRO A 14 -6.49 -0.73 -0.12
C PRO A 14 -5.03 -0.31 -0.04
N GLY A 15 -4.49 -0.31 1.18
CA GLY A 15 -3.05 -0.37 1.39
C GLY A 15 -2.48 -1.66 0.83
N LYS A 16 -1.18 -1.69 0.55
CA LYS A 16 -0.46 -2.87 0.06
C LYS A 16 0.61 -3.34 1.02
N VAL A 17 0.96 -4.60 0.87
CA VAL A 17 2.14 -5.21 1.45
C VAL A 17 2.92 -5.95 0.37
N ASN A 18 4.20 -6.26 0.64
CA ASN A 18 4.99 -7.11 -0.21
C ASN A 18 5.12 -8.49 0.46
N LEU A 19 4.56 -9.52 -0.15
CA LEU A 19 4.74 -10.92 0.29
C LEU A 19 6.06 -11.49 -0.22
N TYR A 20 6.56 -10.95 -1.31
CA TYR A 20 7.86 -11.27 -1.89
C TYR A 20 8.50 -10.00 -2.43
N LEU A 21 9.80 -9.81 -2.19
CA LEU A 21 10.59 -8.72 -2.78
C LEU A 21 12.03 -9.18 -2.97
N ALA A 22 12.38 -9.46 -4.21
CA ALA A 22 13.75 -9.65 -4.66
C ALA A 22 14.26 -8.38 -5.33
N VAL A 23 15.50 -7.98 -5.02
CA VAL A 23 16.10 -6.74 -5.48
C VAL A 23 17.37 -7.07 -6.25
N GLY A 24 17.45 -6.64 -7.51
CA GLY A 24 18.64 -6.74 -8.35
C GLY A 24 19.72 -5.71 -7.99
N ASP A 25 20.81 -5.71 -8.73
CA ASP A 25 21.86 -4.71 -8.60
C ASP A 25 21.42 -3.35 -9.14
N VAL A 26 22.01 -2.28 -8.60
CA VAL A 26 21.71 -0.93 -9.06
C VAL A 26 22.09 -0.75 -10.54
N ARG A 27 21.16 -0.19 -11.32
CA ARG A 27 21.37 0.11 -12.74
C ARG A 27 22.06 1.47 -12.92
N PRO A 28 22.60 1.78 -14.13
CA PRO A 28 23.21 3.08 -14.41
C PRO A 28 22.28 4.28 -14.20
N ASP A 29 20.96 4.08 -14.25
CA ASP A 29 19.94 5.10 -13.96
C ASP A 29 19.71 5.34 -12.46
N GLY A 30 20.40 4.57 -11.60
CA GLY A 30 20.30 4.68 -10.13
C GLY A 30 19.14 3.90 -9.52
N TYR A 31 18.34 3.17 -10.31
CA TYR A 31 17.25 2.33 -9.84
C TYR A 31 17.67 0.85 -9.78
N HIS A 32 17.01 0.11 -8.91
CA HIS A 32 17.16 -1.35 -8.83
C HIS A 32 16.01 -2.03 -9.59
N PRO A 33 16.29 -3.03 -10.42
CA PRO A 33 15.23 -3.90 -10.91
C PRO A 33 14.69 -4.74 -9.76
N LEU A 34 13.40 -5.02 -9.79
CA LEU A 34 12.69 -5.76 -8.74
C LEU A 34 11.91 -6.92 -9.35
N THR A 35 11.74 -7.98 -8.54
CA THR A 35 10.61 -8.90 -8.66
C THR A 35 9.88 -8.88 -7.32
N THR A 36 8.61 -8.50 -7.33
CA THR A 36 7.83 -8.35 -6.09
C THR A 36 6.43 -8.91 -6.26
N LEU A 37 5.92 -9.54 -5.20
CA LEU A 37 4.52 -9.91 -5.11
C LEU A 37 3.80 -8.92 -4.18
N PHE A 38 3.02 -8.05 -4.78
CA PHE A 38 2.13 -7.14 -4.06
C PHE A 38 0.86 -7.86 -3.65
N ALA A 39 0.42 -7.62 -2.42
CA ALA A 39 -0.89 -8.02 -1.94
C ALA A 39 -1.60 -6.81 -1.31
N ALA A 40 -2.84 -6.57 -1.73
CA ALA A 40 -3.72 -5.62 -1.08
C ALA A 40 -4.17 -6.16 0.28
N VAL A 41 -4.39 -5.28 1.24
CA VAL A 41 -4.86 -5.63 2.58
C VAL A 41 -6.12 -4.84 2.94
N SER A 42 -6.92 -5.34 3.88
CA SER A 42 -8.20 -4.76 4.28
C SER A 42 -8.11 -3.43 5.05
N LEU A 43 -7.02 -2.67 4.88
CA LEU A 43 -6.86 -1.31 5.38
C LEU A 43 -7.09 -0.34 4.22
N MET A 44 -8.19 0.40 4.26
CA MET A 44 -8.66 1.20 3.12
C MET A 44 -8.41 2.68 3.33
N GLU A 45 -7.91 3.35 2.30
CA GLU A 45 -8.05 4.79 2.10
C GLU A 45 -9.34 5.06 1.33
N THR A 46 -10.03 6.12 1.68
CA THR A 46 -11.25 6.51 0.94
C THR A 46 -11.13 7.94 0.44
N ILE A 47 -11.36 8.13 -0.85
CA ILE A 47 -11.46 9.47 -1.46
C ILE A 47 -12.90 9.71 -1.89
N THR A 48 -13.45 10.82 -1.44
CA THR A 48 -14.79 11.30 -1.84
C THR A 48 -14.67 12.57 -2.66
N VAL A 49 -15.17 12.55 -3.89
CA VAL A 49 -15.24 13.72 -4.78
C VAL A 49 -16.66 14.28 -4.78
N SER A 50 -16.77 15.56 -4.57
CA SER A 50 -18.04 16.30 -4.56
C SER A 50 -17.87 17.67 -5.23
N GLU A 51 -18.97 18.42 -5.35
CA GLU A 51 -18.92 19.81 -5.81
C GLU A 51 -18.22 20.69 -4.78
N GLY A 52 -17.23 21.45 -5.23
CA GLY A 52 -16.52 22.45 -4.43
C GLY A 52 -17.29 23.78 -4.34
N GLN A 53 -16.81 24.68 -3.49
CA GLN A 53 -17.43 26.00 -3.33
C GLN A 53 -16.96 27.02 -4.38
N THR A 54 -15.75 26.87 -4.88
CA THR A 54 -15.13 27.77 -5.85
C THR A 54 -14.50 26.97 -6.99
N PRO A 55 -14.42 27.52 -8.22
CA PRO A 55 -13.70 26.87 -9.30
C PRO A 55 -12.27 26.50 -8.88
N GLY A 56 -11.83 25.30 -9.31
CA GLY A 56 -10.55 24.74 -8.95
C GLY A 56 -10.71 23.49 -8.07
N LEU A 57 -9.57 22.92 -7.66
CA LEU A 57 -9.51 21.78 -6.77
C LEU A 57 -9.30 22.25 -5.33
N SER A 58 -9.99 21.62 -4.41
CA SER A 58 -9.81 21.82 -2.96
C SER A 58 -9.73 20.48 -2.25
N LEU A 59 -8.93 20.41 -1.19
CA LEU A 59 -8.73 19.20 -0.40
C LEU A 59 -9.19 19.39 1.04
N SER A 60 -9.66 18.32 1.65
CA SER A 60 -9.77 18.16 3.11
C SER A 60 -9.40 16.76 3.51
N MET A 61 -9.07 16.54 4.78
CA MET A 61 -8.68 15.25 5.30
C MET A 61 -9.21 15.05 6.72
N ASP A 62 -9.74 13.85 6.97
CA ASP A 62 -10.01 13.35 8.31
C ASP A 62 -9.23 12.05 8.55
N ILE A 63 -8.87 11.80 9.81
CA ILE A 63 -8.26 10.55 10.22
C ILE A 63 -9.36 9.58 10.63
N VAL A 64 -9.31 8.37 10.07
CA VAL A 64 -10.29 7.32 10.39
C VAL A 64 -10.06 6.83 11.83
N PRO A 65 -11.05 6.95 12.73
CA PRO A 65 -10.91 6.53 14.12
C PRO A 65 -10.54 5.04 14.27
N GLY A 66 -9.60 4.74 15.15
CA GLY A 66 -9.11 3.38 15.41
C GLY A 66 -8.14 2.83 14.37
N SER A 67 -7.88 3.56 13.28
CA SER A 67 -6.88 3.20 12.26
C SER A 67 -5.46 3.24 12.81
N LEU A 68 -4.50 2.71 12.04
CA LEU A 68 -3.07 2.84 12.40
C LEU A 68 -2.62 4.30 12.43
N VAL A 69 -3.12 5.14 11.53
CA VAL A 69 -2.82 6.58 11.52
C VAL A 69 -3.37 7.27 12.77
N ASP A 70 -4.59 6.90 13.20
CA ASP A 70 -5.19 7.42 14.44
C ASP A 70 -4.33 7.02 15.67
N GLN A 71 -3.89 5.77 15.75
CA GLN A 71 -3.00 5.32 16.82
C GLN A 71 -1.68 6.11 16.83
N GLN A 72 -1.08 6.35 15.67
CA GLN A 72 0.15 7.16 15.55
C GLN A 72 -0.10 8.63 15.91
N MET A 73 -1.23 9.20 15.52
CA MET A 73 -1.62 10.58 15.87
C MET A 73 -1.82 10.72 17.38
N GLN A 74 -2.54 9.81 18.01
CA GLN A 74 -2.76 9.81 19.47
C GLN A 74 -1.45 9.67 20.25
N ALA A 75 -0.46 8.97 19.69
CA ALA A 75 0.87 8.84 20.27
C ALA A 75 1.81 10.02 19.94
N GLY A 76 1.37 11.04 19.20
CA GLY A 76 2.18 12.18 18.80
C GLY A 76 3.25 11.86 17.74
N GLN A 77 3.09 10.78 17.00
CA GLN A 77 4.06 10.30 15.99
C GLN A 77 3.64 10.66 14.55
N PHE A 78 2.41 11.10 14.37
CA PHE A 78 1.89 11.62 13.12
C PHE A 78 1.20 12.97 13.36
N ASP A 79 1.60 13.96 12.59
CA ASP A 79 0.96 15.28 12.55
C ASP A 79 0.16 15.41 11.25
N PRO A 80 -1.18 15.47 11.29
CA PRO A 80 -2.00 15.68 10.10
C PRO A 80 -1.64 16.95 9.33
N ALA A 81 -1.12 17.98 10.00
CA ALA A 81 -0.71 19.24 9.35
C ALA A 81 0.54 19.07 8.46
N ALA A 82 1.28 17.97 8.61
CA ALA A 82 2.41 17.65 7.73
C ALA A 82 1.98 17.12 6.36
N VAL A 83 0.71 16.70 6.19
CA VAL A 83 0.17 16.29 4.89
C VAL A 83 -0.22 17.53 4.10
N PRO A 84 0.38 17.77 2.92
CA PRO A 84 0.06 18.96 2.13
C PRO A 84 -1.40 18.89 1.62
N MET A 85 -2.12 20.00 1.73
CA MET A 85 -3.49 20.15 1.24
C MET A 85 -3.55 21.05 -0.02
N ASP A 86 -2.55 20.92 -0.89
CA ASP A 86 -2.36 21.71 -2.11
C ASP A 86 -1.83 20.82 -3.26
N GLU A 87 -1.33 21.41 -4.34
CA GLU A 87 -0.81 20.76 -5.54
C GLU A 87 0.36 19.78 -5.27
N ARG A 88 0.95 19.80 -4.11
CA ARG A 88 1.99 18.83 -3.70
C ARG A 88 1.40 17.48 -3.29
N ASN A 89 0.09 17.45 -2.99
CA ASN A 89 -0.60 16.22 -2.61
C ASN A 89 -0.87 15.35 -3.84
N LEU A 90 -0.63 14.04 -3.73
CA LEU A 90 -0.88 13.09 -4.82
C LEU A 90 -2.37 13.02 -5.23
N VAL A 91 -3.31 13.25 -4.29
CA VAL A 91 -4.76 13.32 -4.57
C VAL A 91 -5.08 14.48 -5.50
N TYR A 92 -4.50 15.66 -5.24
CA TYR A 92 -4.65 16.84 -6.08
C TYR A 92 -4.10 16.56 -7.49
N ARG A 93 -2.88 16.06 -7.59
CA ARG A 93 -2.21 15.74 -8.86
C ARG A 93 -2.95 14.66 -9.66
N ALA A 94 -3.52 13.67 -8.97
CA ALA A 94 -4.35 12.63 -9.59
C ALA A 94 -5.60 13.23 -10.24
N ALA A 95 -6.29 14.13 -9.55
CA ALA A 95 -7.45 14.84 -10.11
C ALA A 95 -7.08 15.72 -11.31
N GLU A 96 -5.94 16.43 -11.25
CA GLU A 96 -5.43 17.21 -12.39
C GLU A 96 -5.17 16.34 -13.62
N LEU A 97 -4.57 15.17 -13.45
CA LEU A 97 -4.32 14.23 -14.55
C LEU A 97 -5.62 13.77 -15.21
N ILE A 98 -6.66 13.49 -14.45
CA ILE A 98 -7.97 13.10 -15.00
C ILE A 98 -8.63 14.27 -15.76
N LEU A 99 -8.57 15.48 -15.23
CA LEU A 99 -9.08 16.66 -15.91
C LEU A 99 -8.35 16.92 -17.23
N ALA A 100 -7.03 16.79 -17.23
CA ALA A 100 -6.21 16.95 -18.41
C ALA A 100 -6.49 15.86 -19.48
N GLU A 101 -6.64 14.60 -19.04
CA GLU A 101 -6.93 13.47 -19.93
C GLU A 101 -8.26 13.64 -20.66
N HIS A 102 -9.27 14.20 -19.97
CA HIS A 102 -10.55 14.53 -20.59
C HIS A 102 -10.57 15.88 -21.33
N GLY A 103 -9.44 16.59 -21.40
CA GLY A 103 -9.36 17.89 -22.09
C GLY A 103 -10.17 19.01 -21.41
N ILE A 104 -10.40 18.91 -20.11
CA ILE A 104 -11.18 19.91 -19.37
C ILE A 104 -10.26 21.09 -19.04
N GLY A 105 -10.31 22.13 -19.90
CA GLY A 105 -9.44 23.31 -19.76
C GLY A 105 -9.84 24.29 -18.64
N SER A 106 -11.13 24.34 -18.28
CA SER A 106 -11.62 25.13 -17.16
C SER A 106 -11.98 24.20 -16.01
N VAL A 107 -11.13 24.19 -14.98
CA VAL A 107 -11.30 23.28 -13.83
C VAL A 107 -12.61 23.61 -13.10
N PRO A 108 -13.57 22.67 -13.04
CA PRO A 108 -14.81 22.88 -12.28
C PRO A 108 -14.50 23.02 -10.78
N ALA A 109 -15.49 23.50 -10.01
CA ALA A 109 -15.37 23.46 -8.57
C ALA A 109 -15.45 22.01 -8.08
N LEU A 110 -14.31 21.42 -7.67
CA LEU A 110 -14.23 20.08 -7.12
C LEU A 110 -13.63 20.10 -5.72
N HIS A 111 -14.24 19.34 -4.83
CA HIS A 111 -13.73 19.10 -3.50
C HIS A 111 -13.41 17.60 -3.34
N LEU A 112 -12.17 17.28 -2.96
CA LEU A 112 -11.72 15.92 -2.68
C LEU A 112 -11.47 15.80 -1.19
N HIS A 113 -12.19 14.88 -0.54
CA HIS A 113 -12.05 14.58 0.88
C HIS A 113 -11.30 13.25 1.03
N ILE A 114 -10.28 13.25 1.90
CA ILE A 114 -9.42 12.10 2.20
C ILE A 114 -9.81 11.55 3.57
N ALA A 115 -10.31 10.31 3.65
CA ALA A 115 -10.43 9.58 4.91
C ALA A 115 -9.20 8.70 5.09
N LYS A 116 -8.25 9.17 5.93
CA LYS A 116 -6.90 8.61 6.07
C LYS A 116 -6.85 7.50 7.11
N ALA A 117 -6.40 6.29 6.70
CA ALA A 117 -6.33 5.12 7.58
C ALA A 117 -5.01 4.35 7.50
N VAL A 118 -4.32 4.39 6.34
CA VAL A 118 -3.08 3.67 6.11
C VAL A 118 -1.87 4.55 6.47
N PRO A 119 -0.87 4.06 7.23
CA PRO A 119 0.28 4.84 7.67
C PRO A 119 1.03 5.55 6.54
N VAL A 120 1.39 6.81 6.78
CA VAL A 120 2.24 7.59 5.88
C VAL A 120 3.68 7.14 6.04
N ALA A 121 4.40 6.94 4.93
CA ALA A 121 5.80 6.49 4.90
C ALA A 121 6.06 5.16 5.63
N GLY A 122 5.03 4.30 5.76
CA GLY A 122 5.08 3.03 6.47
C GLY A 122 5.43 1.80 5.60
N GLY A 123 5.77 1.94 4.33
CA GLY A 123 5.98 0.80 3.41
C GLY A 123 4.68 0.15 2.91
N MET A 124 3.51 0.74 3.22
CA MET A 124 2.16 0.25 2.86
C MET A 124 1.50 1.03 1.71
N ALA A 125 2.21 1.99 1.13
CA ALA A 125 1.75 2.80 -0.01
C ALA A 125 0.42 3.57 0.22
N GLY A 126 0.14 4.07 1.44
CA GLY A 126 -1.09 4.81 1.74
C GLY A 126 -1.32 6.01 0.81
N GLY A 127 -0.29 6.84 0.54
CA GLY A 127 -0.40 7.93 -0.42
C GLY A 127 -0.63 7.46 -1.86
N SER A 128 -0.18 6.25 -2.22
CA SER A 128 -0.47 5.64 -3.53
C SER A 128 -1.92 5.18 -3.63
N ALA A 129 -2.46 4.62 -2.53
CA ALA A 129 -3.88 4.27 -2.43
C ALA A 129 -4.76 5.52 -2.53
N ASP A 130 -4.40 6.62 -1.83
CA ASP A 130 -5.07 7.90 -1.96
C ASP A 130 -5.11 8.38 -3.42
N ALA A 131 -3.97 8.35 -4.12
CA ALA A 131 -3.88 8.78 -5.52
C ALA A 131 -4.70 7.90 -6.46
N ALA A 132 -4.67 6.58 -6.27
CA ALA A 132 -5.44 5.63 -7.07
C ALA A 132 -6.95 5.85 -6.90
N ALA A 133 -7.41 5.99 -5.64
CA ALA A 133 -8.80 6.31 -5.35
C ALA A 133 -9.20 7.67 -5.96
N ALA A 134 -8.33 8.66 -5.91
CA ALA A 134 -8.59 9.99 -6.49
C ALA A 134 -8.72 9.96 -8.02
N LEU A 135 -7.85 9.21 -8.73
CA LEU A 135 -7.98 9.00 -10.18
C LEU A 135 -9.36 8.45 -10.52
N ILE A 136 -9.76 7.37 -9.88
CA ILE A 136 -11.01 6.67 -10.18
C ILE A 136 -12.24 7.51 -9.73
N ALA A 137 -12.20 8.10 -8.53
CA ALA A 137 -13.31 8.89 -8.00
C ALA A 137 -13.57 10.15 -8.82
N THR A 138 -12.49 10.83 -9.25
CA THR A 138 -12.60 12.04 -10.08
C THR A 138 -13.24 11.73 -11.43
N ASP A 139 -12.78 10.69 -12.12
CA ASP A 139 -13.35 10.29 -13.40
C ASP A 139 -14.82 9.89 -13.27
N ARG A 140 -15.15 9.07 -12.28
CA ARG A 140 -16.55 8.67 -11.99
C ARG A 140 -17.44 9.87 -11.66
N TYR A 141 -16.93 10.86 -10.93
CA TYR A 141 -17.66 12.08 -10.61
C TYR A 141 -17.93 12.92 -11.86
N LEU A 142 -16.94 13.13 -12.71
CA LEU A 142 -17.09 13.85 -13.96
C LEU A 142 -18.12 13.19 -14.88
N HIS A 143 -18.07 11.86 -14.97
CA HIS A 143 -19.05 11.09 -15.74
C HIS A 143 -20.46 11.19 -15.14
N ALA A 144 -20.62 10.98 -13.85
CA ALA A 144 -21.91 11.04 -13.16
C ALA A 144 -22.56 12.42 -13.23
N THR A 145 -21.76 13.49 -13.34
CA THR A 145 -22.24 14.87 -13.49
C THR A 145 -22.36 15.33 -14.94
N GLY A 146 -22.21 14.41 -15.92
CA GLY A 146 -22.36 14.67 -17.35
C GLY A 146 -21.26 15.56 -17.95
N ARG A 147 -20.09 15.65 -17.28
CA ARG A 147 -18.94 16.42 -17.78
C ARG A 147 -18.06 15.62 -18.73
N THR A 148 -18.17 14.30 -18.71
CA THR A 148 -17.50 13.38 -19.63
C THR A 148 -18.49 12.38 -20.21
N GLY A 149 -18.23 11.90 -21.44
CA GLY A 149 -19.12 10.97 -22.17
C GLY A 149 -18.95 9.51 -21.75
N ALA A 150 -17.77 9.14 -21.24
CA ALA A 150 -17.45 7.78 -20.83
C ALA A 150 -16.38 7.79 -19.73
N LEU A 151 -16.32 6.70 -18.95
CA LEU A 151 -15.23 6.42 -18.03
C LEU A 151 -13.97 6.01 -18.79
N LEU A 152 -12.82 6.30 -18.22
CA LEU A 152 -11.55 5.81 -18.74
C LEU A 152 -11.44 4.28 -18.51
N PRO A 153 -10.80 3.56 -19.44
CA PRO A 153 -10.46 2.15 -19.22
C PRO A 153 -9.35 2.02 -18.16
N GLN A 154 -9.25 0.86 -17.54
CA GLN A 154 -8.24 0.58 -16.52
C GLN A 154 -6.81 0.90 -16.98
N THR A 155 -6.49 0.59 -18.23
CA THR A 155 -5.16 0.86 -18.82
C THR A 155 -4.77 2.34 -18.79
N ASP A 156 -5.73 3.25 -18.92
CA ASP A 156 -5.47 4.69 -18.84
C ASP A 156 -5.26 5.13 -17.38
N TYR A 157 -6.02 4.59 -16.42
CA TYR A 157 -5.73 4.83 -15.01
C TYR A 157 -4.30 4.36 -14.65
N GLU A 158 -3.89 3.16 -15.08
CA GLU A 158 -2.55 2.64 -14.81
C GLU A 158 -1.45 3.50 -15.46
N ARG A 159 -1.66 3.97 -16.68
CA ARG A 159 -0.75 4.88 -17.39
C ARG A 159 -0.62 6.23 -16.68
N LEU A 160 -1.72 6.80 -16.20
CA LEU A 160 -1.72 8.04 -15.44
C LEU A 160 -1.08 7.83 -14.05
N ALA A 161 -1.41 6.72 -13.39
CA ALA A 161 -0.87 6.33 -12.11
C ALA A 161 0.67 6.21 -12.12
N ALA A 162 1.24 5.65 -13.19
CA ALA A 162 2.69 5.51 -13.35
C ALA A 162 3.44 6.86 -13.39
N GLN A 163 2.77 7.96 -13.76
CA GLN A 163 3.34 9.31 -13.72
C GLN A 163 3.45 9.89 -12.31
N LEU A 164 2.68 9.34 -11.38
CA LEU A 164 2.62 9.80 -9.98
C LEU A 164 3.55 9.02 -9.06
N GLY A 165 3.76 7.73 -9.33
CA GLY A 165 4.64 6.88 -8.52
C GLY A 165 4.55 5.40 -8.87
N ALA A 166 5.60 4.63 -8.52
CA ALA A 166 5.76 3.23 -8.90
C ALA A 166 4.71 2.28 -8.29
N ASP A 167 4.24 2.54 -7.07
CA ASP A 167 3.24 1.69 -6.39
C ASP A 167 1.79 2.01 -6.82
N ILE A 168 1.55 3.16 -7.47
CA ILE A 168 0.19 3.64 -7.76
C ILE A 168 -0.53 2.77 -8.81
N PRO A 169 0.12 2.25 -9.86
CA PRO A 169 -0.52 1.31 -10.78
C PRO A 169 -1.09 0.07 -10.08
N PHE A 170 -0.36 -0.50 -9.11
CA PHE A 170 -0.90 -1.59 -8.31
C PHE A 170 -2.11 -1.15 -7.46
N SER A 171 -2.03 0.02 -6.82
CA SER A 171 -3.14 0.56 -6.03
C SER A 171 -4.40 0.79 -6.88
N VAL A 172 -4.26 1.18 -8.16
CA VAL A 172 -5.37 1.25 -9.13
C VAL A 172 -5.98 -0.13 -9.35
N ARG A 173 -5.16 -1.14 -9.63
CA ARG A 173 -5.64 -2.53 -9.80
C ARG A 173 -6.38 -3.01 -8.57
N ALA A 174 -5.80 -2.78 -7.40
CA ALA A 174 -6.38 -3.20 -6.13
C ALA A 174 -7.73 -2.50 -5.85
N ALA A 175 -7.86 -1.21 -6.13
CA ALA A 175 -9.13 -0.47 -6.03
C ALA A 175 -10.19 -0.95 -7.04
N LEU A 176 -9.78 -1.61 -8.13
CA LEU A 176 -10.65 -2.23 -9.13
C LEU A 176 -10.87 -3.74 -8.89
N GLY A 177 -10.42 -4.30 -7.75
CA GLY A 177 -10.65 -5.67 -7.34
C GLY A 177 -9.57 -6.68 -7.75
N GLN A 178 -8.42 -6.23 -8.28
CA GLN A 178 -7.27 -7.10 -8.60
C GLN A 178 -6.23 -6.99 -7.47
N THR A 179 -6.43 -7.78 -6.45
CA THR A 179 -5.80 -7.60 -5.13
C THR A 179 -4.41 -8.22 -4.97
N LEU A 180 -3.96 -9.01 -5.97
CA LEU A 180 -2.66 -9.66 -5.99
C LEU A 180 -2.00 -9.44 -7.37
N ALA A 181 -0.76 -8.98 -7.38
CA ALA A 181 -0.02 -8.77 -8.63
C ALA A 181 1.48 -9.01 -8.46
N LEU A 182 2.08 -9.67 -9.46
CA LEU A 182 3.52 -9.75 -9.62
C LEU A 182 4.00 -8.47 -10.32
N GLY A 183 4.92 -7.75 -9.69
CA GLY A 183 5.57 -6.56 -10.23
C GLY A 183 7.00 -6.86 -10.63
N GLN A 184 7.39 -6.39 -11.82
CA GLN A 184 8.74 -6.47 -12.37
C GLN A 184 9.27 -5.09 -12.78
N GLY A 185 10.52 -5.02 -13.24
CA GLY A 185 11.17 -3.77 -13.59
C GLY A 185 11.40 -2.91 -12.35
N THR A 186 10.81 -1.72 -12.29
CA THR A 186 10.79 -0.87 -11.09
C THR A 186 9.58 -1.14 -10.19
N GLY A 187 8.87 -2.25 -10.41
CA GLY A 187 7.61 -2.59 -9.74
C GLY A 187 6.36 -2.14 -10.52
N THR A 188 6.54 -1.53 -11.69
CA THR A 188 5.45 -0.98 -12.51
C THR A 188 4.97 -1.93 -13.61
N GLU A 189 5.75 -2.94 -13.98
CA GLU A 189 5.36 -3.98 -14.94
C GLU A 189 4.56 -5.05 -14.21
N LEU A 190 3.23 -4.89 -14.18
CA LEU A 190 2.35 -5.69 -13.36
C LEU A 190 1.71 -6.84 -14.15
N GLN A 191 1.77 -8.05 -13.59
CA GLN A 191 1.01 -9.22 -14.03
C GLN A 191 0.01 -9.60 -12.95
N ASN A 192 -1.24 -9.89 -13.35
CA ASN A 192 -2.26 -10.33 -12.41
C ASN A 192 -1.92 -11.73 -11.90
N VAL A 193 -2.05 -11.90 -10.61
CA VAL A 193 -1.98 -13.19 -9.91
C VAL A 193 -3.36 -13.48 -9.35
N ALA A 194 -3.81 -14.73 -9.47
CA ALA A 194 -5.07 -15.14 -8.87
C ALA A 194 -4.97 -15.03 -7.34
N ALA A 195 -5.98 -14.42 -6.73
CA ALA A 195 -6.07 -14.39 -5.27
C ALA A 195 -6.24 -15.82 -4.72
N PRO A 196 -5.68 -16.13 -3.55
CA PRO A 196 -5.93 -17.42 -2.90
C PRO A 196 -7.42 -17.58 -2.56
N ARG A 197 -7.88 -18.83 -2.44
CA ARG A 197 -9.29 -19.14 -2.12
C ARG A 197 -9.71 -18.63 -0.75
N GLU A 198 -8.79 -18.71 0.20
CA GLU A 198 -8.97 -18.24 1.57
C GLU A 198 -8.02 -17.05 1.81
N PRO A 199 -8.45 -16.00 2.53
CA PRO A 199 -7.60 -14.85 2.81
C PRO A 199 -6.47 -15.22 3.76
N LEU A 200 -5.30 -14.58 3.58
CA LEU A 200 -4.24 -14.62 4.57
C LEU A 200 -4.60 -13.71 5.74
N HIS A 201 -4.47 -14.21 6.95
CA HIS A 201 -4.71 -13.43 8.18
C HIS A 201 -3.39 -12.82 8.67
N LEU A 202 -3.37 -11.51 8.73
CA LEU A 202 -2.17 -10.72 9.01
C LEU A 202 -2.36 -9.86 10.26
N VAL A 203 -1.28 -9.60 10.97
CA VAL A 203 -1.17 -8.44 11.86
C VAL A 203 -0.19 -7.45 11.23
N ILE A 204 -0.64 -6.24 11.03
CA ILE A 204 0.17 -5.12 10.56
C ILE A 204 0.65 -4.36 11.79
N VAL A 205 1.97 -4.28 11.98
CA VAL A 205 2.59 -3.53 13.07
C VAL A 205 3.33 -2.34 12.48
N ALA A 206 2.79 -1.14 12.67
CA ALA A 206 3.43 0.09 12.26
C ALA A 206 4.51 0.48 13.29
N ALA A 207 5.70 0.82 12.81
CA ALA A 207 6.76 1.30 13.68
C ALA A 207 6.45 2.72 14.19
N GLN A 208 7.08 3.06 15.32
CA GLN A 208 6.96 4.38 15.95
C GLN A 208 7.97 5.40 15.39
N PHE A 209 8.60 5.09 14.27
CA PHE A 209 9.60 5.92 13.60
C PHE A 209 9.48 5.74 12.08
N GLY A 210 9.97 6.73 11.34
CA GLY A 210 10.06 6.65 9.88
C GLY A 210 11.35 5.96 9.43
N LEU A 211 11.34 5.32 8.27
CA LEU A 211 12.52 4.76 7.63
C LEU A 211 12.58 5.23 6.16
N SER A 212 13.72 5.79 5.79
CA SER A 212 13.93 6.32 4.45
C SER A 212 14.19 5.20 3.44
N THR A 213 13.32 5.01 2.46
CA THR A 213 13.50 4.03 1.38
C THR A 213 14.87 4.16 0.68
N PRO A 214 15.32 5.36 0.26
CA PRO A 214 16.66 5.51 -0.32
C PRO A 214 17.78 5.09 0.62
N SER A 215 17.63 5.29 1.93
CA SER A 215 18.66 4.89 2.91
C SER A 215 18.77 3.37 3.01
N VAL A 216 17.63 2.65 2.95
CA VAL A 216 17.60 1.18 2.99
C VAL A 216 18.24 0.58 1.73
N PHE A 217 17.93 1.11 0.54
CA PHE A 217 18.59 0.68 -0.70
C PHE A 217 20.09 0.96 -0.68
N LYS A 218 20.52 2.14 -0.22
CA LYS A 218 21.94 2.45 -0.06
C LYS A 218 22.64 1.50 0.92
N GLN A 219 21.96 1.09 1.99
CA GLN A 219 22.47 0.08 2.93
C GLN A 219 22.57 -1.29 2.28
N LEU A 220 21.60 -1.68 1.42
CA LEU A 220 21.69 -2.91 0.62
C LEU A 220 22.95 -2.93 -0.25
N ASP A 221 23.18 -1.85 -1.02
CA ASP A 221 24.34 -1.74 -1.91
C ASP A 221 25.64 -1.81 -1.16
N ALA A 222 25.78 -1.07 -0.06
CA ALA A 222 26.97 -1.09 0.78
C ALA A 222 27.22 -2.47 1.40
N GLY A 223 26.16 -3.13 1.86
CA GLY A 223 26.24 -4.46 2.44
C GLY A 223 26.60 -5.54 1.42
N ARG A 224 26.10 -5.47 0.19
CA ARG A 224 26.49 -6.35 -0.92
C ARG A 224 27.94 -6.13 -1.32
N ALA A 225 28.36 -4.88 -1.47
CA ALA A 225 29.75 -4.52 -1.82
C ALA A 225 30.77 -4.98 -0.76
N SER A 226 30.39 -5.03 0.51
CA SER A 226 31.25 -5.51 1.62
C SER A 226 31.12 -7.01 1.90
N GLY A 227 30.23 -7.74 1.22
CA GLY A 227 29.93 -9.15 1.48
C GLY A 227 29.11 -9.41 2.75
N LEU A 228 28.53 -8.38 3.35
CA LEU A 228 27.62 -8.53 4.50
C LEU A 228 26.27 -9.13 4.10
N TYR A 229 25.76 -8.81 2.91
CA TYR A 229 24.56 -9.38 2.34
C TYR A 229 24.88 -10.21 1.11
N PRO A 230 24.06 -11.20 0.77
CA PRO A 230 24.21 -11.97 -0.47
C PRO A 230 24.24 -11.05 -1.69
N ALA A 231 25.03 -11.40 -2.69
CA ALA A 231 24.95 -10.78 -4.01
C ALA A 231 23.51 -10.89 -4.55
N SER A 232 23.15 -9.97 -5.46
CA SER A 232 21.85 -10.11 -6.13
C SER A 232 21.81 -11.44 -6.88
N GLY A 233 20.71 -12.19 -6.66
CA GLY A 233 20.42 -13.36 -7.47
C GLY A 233 19.74 -12.97 -8.78
N GLU A 234 19.48 -13.97 -9.59
CA GLU A 234 18.60 -13.79 -10.76
C GLU A 234 17.20 -13.39 -10.29
N LEU A 235 16.64 -12.37 -10.93
CA LEU A 235 15.28 -11.91 -10.66
C LEU A 235 14.28 -12.78 -11.42
N VAL A 236 13.97 -13.91 -10.82
CA VAL A 236 13.01 -14.88 -11.36
C VAL A 236 11.65 -14.74 -10.68
N GLU A 237 10.63 -15.19 -11.36
CA GLU A 237 9.29 -15.30 -10.80
C GLU A 237 9.29 -16.29 -9.62
N PRO A 238 8.62 -15.97 -8.47
CA PRO A 238 8.58 -16.85 -7.30
C PRO A 238 7.54 -17.97 -7.49
N VAL A 239 7.79 -18.89 -8.41
CA VAL A 239 6.84 -19.94 -8.84
C VAL A 239 6.31 -20.73 -7.67
N GLU A 240 7.19 -21.20 -6.76
CA GLU A 240 6.78 -21.97 -5.58
C GLU A 240 5.82 -21.20 -4.67
N LEU A 241 6.06 -19.90 -4.48
CA LEU A 241 5.16 -19.05 -3.70
C LEU A 241 3.80 -18.88 -4.39
N LEU A 242 3.79 -18.66 -5.71
CA LEU A 242 2.57 -18.52 -6.48
C LEU A 242 1.74 -19.81 -6.47
N GLU A 243 2.37 -20.97 -6.59
CA GLU A 243 1.72 -22.29 -6.48
C GLU A 243 1.15 -22.52 -5.07
N ALA A 244 1.93 -22.17 -4.01
CA ALA A 244 1.49 -22.29 -2.63
C ALA A 244 0.28 -21.38 -2.35
N LEU A 245 0.26 -20.15 -2.86
CA LEU A 245 -0.89 -19.24 -2.74
C LEU A 245 -2.11 -19.75 -3.50
N ASN A 246 -1.93 -20.25 -4.72
CA ASN A 246 -3.04 -20.79 -5.53
C ASN A 246 -3.68 -22.03 -4.88
N SER A 247 -2.90 -22.82 -4.14
CA SER A 247 -3.36 -24.02 -3.43
C SER A 247 -3.74 -23.77 -1.97
N TYR A 248 -3.59 -22.52 -1.48
CA TYR A 248 -3.89 -22.18 -0.10
C TYR A 248 -5.37 -22.34 0.22
N ASP A 249 -5.66 -23.17 1.23
CA ASP A 249 -7.02 -23.58 1.65
C ASP A 249 -7.37 -23.13 3.07
N GLY A 250 -6.56 -22.25 3.68
CA GLY A 250 -6.76 -21.78 5.05
C GLY A 250 -6.22 -22.71 6.13
N SER A 251 -5.69 -23.89 5.79
CA SER A 251 -5.15 -24.84 6.76
C SER A 251 -3.79 -24.39 7.32
N GLU A 252 -3.50 -24.84 8.56
CA GLU A 252 -2.18 -24.59 9.18
C GLU A 252 -1.05 -25.29 8.40
N ALA A 253 -1.31 -26.43 7.78
CA ALA A 253 -0.35 -27.13 6.95
C ALA A 253 0.01 -26.31 5.69
N ALA A 254 -0.99 -25.69 5.04
CA ALA A 254 -0.77 -24.80 3.91
C ALA A 254 0.02 -23.54 4.34
N LEU A 255 -0.31 -22.96 5.51
CA LEU A 255 0.47 -21.84 6.08
C LEU A 255 1.91 -22.21 6.37
N ALA A 256 2.16 -23.37 6.97
CA ALA A 256 3.51 -23.85 7.27
C ALA A 256 4.36 -24.05 6.00
N SER A 257 3.71 -24.41 4.88
CA SER A 257 4.37 -24.55 3.57
C SER A 257 4.60 -23.18 2.89
N LEU A 258 3.68 -22.22 3.06
CA LEU A 258 3.75 -20.91 2.45
C LEU A 258 4.73 -19.96 3.19
N ALA A 259 4.75 -19.99 4.51
CA ALA A 259 5.50 -19.06 5.33
C ALA A 259 7.01 -18.97 4.99
N PRO A 260 7.75 -20.06 4.77
CA PRO A 260 9.17 -20.01 4.41
C PRO A 260 9.44 -19.45 3.00
N LEU A 261 8.42 -19.33 2.14
CA LEU A 261 8.54 -18.78 0.79
C LEU A 261 8.41 -17.25 0.75
N LEU A 262 7.94 -16.65 1.84
CA LEU A 262 7.89 -15.19 1.98
C LEU A 262 9.32 -14.64 2.10
N ARG A 263 9.61 -13.57 1.34
CA ARG A 263 10.95 -13.02 1.23
C ARG A 263 10.95 -11.51 1.08
N ASN A 264 11.90 -10.84 1.71
CA ASN A 264 12.20 -9.44 1.43
C ASN A 264 13.70 -9.18 1.54
N ASP A 265 14.35 -8.91 0.40
CA ASP A 265 15.78 -8.60 0.33
C ASP A 265 16.15 -7.31 1.06
N LEU A 266 15.18 -6.41 1.28
CA LEU A 266 15.38 -5.19 2.04
C LEU A 266 15.27 -5.38 3.56
N GLN A 267 14.87 -6.56 4.06
CA GLN A 267 14.68 -6.77 5.50
C GLN A 267 15.98 -6.64 6.30
N ALA A 268 17.07 -7.27 5.87
CA ALA A 268 18.35 -7.15 6.56
C ALA A 268 18.94 -5.73 6.48
N PRO A 269 18.90 -5.03 5.32
CA PRO A 269 19.21 -3.61 5.25
C PRO A 269 18.35 -2.71 6.16
N ALA A 270 17.04 -2.96 6.19
CA ALA A 270 16.13 -2.21 7.08
C ALA A 270 16.48 -2.41 8.56
N LEU A 271 16.79 -3.64 8.97
CA LEU A 271 17.28 -3.95 10.31
C LEU A 271 18.60 -3.24 10.63
N SER A 272 19.52 -3.17 9.68
CA SER A 272 20.79 -2.43 9.87
C SER A 272 20.56 -0.94 10.05
N CYS A 273 19.56 -0.37 9.37
CA CYS A 273 19.16 1.04 9.55
C CYS A 273 18.35 1.27 10.82
N ALA A 274 17.57 0.30 11.26
CA ALA A 274 16.64 0.40 12.39
C ALA A 274 16.60 -0.92 13.19
N PRO A 275 17.61 -1.20 14.04
CA PRO A 275 17.72 -2.46 14.79
C PRO A 275 16.52 -2.77 15.68
N GLN A 276 15.76 -1.75 16.11
CA GLN A 276 14.54 -1.91 16.92
C GLN A 276 13.43 -2.70 16.21
N LEU A 277 13.48 -2.87 14.89
CA LEU A 277 12.56 -3.75 14.13
C LEU A 277 12.69 -5.22 14.53
N GLU A 278 13.87 -5.62 15.03
CA GLU A 278 14.13 -7.01 15.45
C GLU A 278 13.15 -7.48 16.51
N GLN A 279 12.77 -6.61 17.45
CA GLN A 279 11.79 -6.95 18.49
C GLN A 279 10.45 -7.40 17.90
N THR A 280 9.96 -6.68 16.88
CA THR A 280 8.70 -7.03 16.20
C THR A 280 8.86 -8.26 15.31
N LEU A 281 9.98 -8.39 14.61
CA LEU A 281 10.25 -9.55 13.76
C LEU A 281 10.37 -10.85 14.58
N ASN A 282 10.90 -10.80 15.80
CA ASN A 282 11.01 -11.97 16.67
C ASN A 282 9.66 -12.47 17.19
N LEU A 283 8.55 -11.75 16.95
CA LEU A 283 7.20 -12.27 17.22
C LEU A 283 6.84 -13.48 16.35
N ARG A 284 7.62 -13.79 15.30
CA ARG A 284 7.51 -15.05 14.54
C ARG A 284 7.58 -16.31 15.43
N ASP A 285 8.27 -16.22 16.57
CA ASP A 285 8.41 -17.32 17.50
C ASP A 285 7.22 -17.44 18.47
N SER A 286 6.22 -16.55 18.33
CA SER A 286 5.00 -16.59 19.13
C SER A 286 4.04 -17.64 18.61
N GLU A 287 3.28 -18.26 19.51
CA GLU A 287 2.26 -19.25 19.18
C GLU A 287 1.27 -18.70 18.13
N GLY A 288 1.00 -19.46 17.08
CA GLY A 288 0.07 -19.10 16.01
C GLY A 288 0.55 -17.99 15.06
N VAL A 289 1.85 -17.65 15.08
CA VAL A 289 2.52 -16.81 14.08
C VAL A 289 3.40 -17.71 13.22
N TYR A 290 3.23 -17.67 11.91
CA TYR A 290 3.95 -18.53 10.95
C TYR A 290 5.10 -17.82 10.25
N ALA A 291 5.00 -16.50 10.09
CA ALA A 291 6.07 -15.67 9.54
C ALA A 291 6.01 -14.25 10.05
N SER A 292 7.15 -13.58 10.06
CA SER A 292 7.26 -12.14 10.19
C SER A 292 8.11 -11.58 9.05
N LEU A 293 7.68 -10.44 8.49
CA LEU A 293 8.32 -9.86 7.31
C LEU A 293 8.22 -8.33 7.36
N VAL A 294 9.29 -7.63 7.00
CA VAL A 294 9.22 -6.19 6.73
C VAL A 294 8.49 -5.96 5.41
N SER A 295 7.54 -5.04 5.36
CA SER A 295 6.84 -4.66 4.12
C SER A 295 7.65 -3.63 3.33
N GLY A 296 8.08 -3.99 2.10
CA GLY A 296 8.91 -3.12 1.26
C GLY A 296 10.20 -2.73 1.96
N SER A 297 10.54 -1.45 1.96
CA SER A 297 11.68 -0.90 2.72
C SER A 297 11.38 -0.73 4.22
N GLY A 298 10.19 -1.06 4.66
CA GLY A 298 9.74 -0.86 6.03
C GLY A 298 9.31 0.60 6.33
N PRO A 299 9.15 0.94 7.63
CA PRO A 299 9.41 0.12 8.80
C PRO A 299 8.23 -0.76 9.28
N THR A 300 7.14 -0.86 8.53
CA THR A 300 6.02 -1.74 8.91
C THR A 300 6.43 -3.21 8.85
N VAL A 301 6.03 -3.98 9.85
CA VAL A 301 6.22 -5.43 9.94
C VAL A 301 4.87 -6.13 9.79
N LEU A 302 4.85 -7.20 8.99
CA LEU A 302 3.74 -8.11 8.83
C LEU A 302 3.98 -9.35 9.67
N LEU A 303 2.93 -9.83 10.34
CA LEU A 303 2.93 -11.12 11.01
C LEU A 303 1.83 -11.97 10.35
N LEU A 304 2.21 -13.09 9.77
CA LEU A 304 1.27 -14.07 9.21
C LEU A 304 0.75 -14.97 10.32
N THR A 305 -0.57 -15.06 10.49
CA THR A 305 -1.21 -15.79 11.59
C THR A 305 -2.12 -16.89 11.08
N SER A 306 -2.46 -17.84 11.98
CA SER A 306 -3.29 -19.01 11.62
C SER A 306 -4.77 -18.68 11.35
N SER A 307 -5.27 -17.55 11.85
CA SER A 307 -6.69 -17.21 11.73
C SER A 307 -6.95 -15.74 12.04
N GLN A 308 -8.13 -15.25 11.64
CA GLN A 308 -8.59 -13.92 12.00
C GLN A 308 -8.66 -13.72 13.52
N THR A 309 -9.19 -14.68 14.26
CA THR A 309 -9.25 -14.61 15.74
C THR A 309 -7.87 -14.46 16.36
N ARG A 310 -6.88 -15.18 15.82
CA ARG A 310 -5.48 -15.07 16.29
C ARG A 310 -4.89 -13.70 15.95
N ALA A 311 -5.13 -13.20 14.73
CA ALA A 311 -4.68 -11.87 14.32
C ALA A 311 -5.27 -10.78 15.22
N GLU A 312 -6.56 -10.81 15.49
CA GLU A 312 -7.26 -9.86 16.35
C GLU A 312 -6.72 -9.89 17.80
N ALA A 313 -6.55 -11.09 18.37
CA ALA A 313 -6.01 -11.26 19.71
C ALA A 313 -4.57 -10.73 19.81
N LEU A 314 -3.71 -11.05 18.83
CA LEU A 314 -2.32 -10.59 18.80
C LEU A 314 -2.25 -9.07 18.61
N ALA A 315 -3.02 -8.49 17.69
CA ALA A 315 -3.08 -7.05 17.49
C ALA A 315 -3.53 -6.32 18.76
N SER A 316 -4.52 -6.88 19.48
CA SER A 316 -4.99 -6.33 20.76
C SER A 316 -3.91 -6.38 21.84
N ALA A 317 -3.20 -7.51 21.97
CA ALA A 317 -2.09 -7.67 22.92
C ALA A 317 -0.94 -6.69 22.60
N LEU A 318 -0.61 -6.49 21.33
CA LEU A 318 0.43 -5.55 20.90
C LEU A 318 0.03 -4.10 21.23
N ARG A 319 -1.23 -3.70 20.99
CA ARG A 319 -1.72 -2.38 21.39
C ARG A 319 -1.65 -2.16 22.91
N ALA A 320 -1.98 -3.18 23.70
CA ALA A 320 -1.89 -3.10 25.17
C ALA A 320 -0.46 -2.87 25.67
N THR A 321 0.56 -3.21 24.90
CA THR A 321 1.99 -2.96 25.18
C THR A 321 2.54 -1.71 24.48
N GLY A 322 1.67 -0.86 23.90
CA GLY A 322 2.03 0.41 23.31
C GLY A 322 2.47 0.32 21.84
N ASN A 323 2.31 -0.84 21.19
CA ASN A 323 2.56 -0.95 19.74
C ASN A 323 1.34 -0.48 18.91
N HIS A 324 1.57 0.07 17.73
CA HIS A 324 0.54 0.37 16.76
C HIS A 324 0.30 -0.87 15.90
N ALA A 325 -0.80 -1.55 16.14
CA ALA A 325 -1.10 -2.81 15.46
C ALA A 325 -2.58 -2.93 15.12
N VAL A 326 -2.87 -3.51 13.96
CA VAL A 326 -4.22 -3.89 13.52
C VAL A 326 -4.19 -5.28 12.91
N SER A 327 -5.28 -6.03 13.08
CA SER A 327 -5.53 -7.21 12.27
C SER A 327 -5.96 -6.79 10.88
N ALA A 328 -5.50 -7.53 9.87
CA ALA A 328 -5.88 -7.34 8.49
C ALA A 328 -6.01 -8.69 7.79
N VAL A 329 -6.72 -8.73 6.69
CA VAL A 329 -6.73 -9.88 5.77
C VAL A 329 -6.15 -9.43 4.44
N SER A 330 -5.52 -10.36 3.71
CA SER A 330 -5.27 -10.11 2.30
C SER A 330 -6.62 -9.94 1.63
N ALA A 331 -6.80 -8.89 0.84
CA ALA A 331 -8.04 -8.71 0.09
C ALA A 331 -8.13 -9.85 -0.93
N GLY A 332 -9.24 -10.57 -0.93
CA GLY A 332 -9.55 -11.67 -1.84
C GLY A 332 -10.18 -11.19 -3.13
#